data_ee5c5cf18b94807a79f5d380221c45ac
#
_entry.id   ee5c5cf18b94807a79f5d380221c45ac
#
_cell.length_a   1.000
_cell.length_b   1.000
_cell.length_c   1.000
_cell.angle_alpha   90.00
_cell.angle_beta   90.00
_cell.angle_gamma   90.00
#
_symmetry.space_group_name_H-M   'P 1'
#
loop_
_entity.id
_entity.type
_entity.pdbx_description
1 polymer ?
#
loop_
_entity_poly.entity_id
_entity_poly.type
_entity_poly.pdbx_seq_one_letter_code
_entity_poly.pdbx_strand_id
1 'polypeptide(L)'
;MNKICLGAACAVLGAALPLVASAQSCNVPVLKVLAQKSLGLTVMEKSLADYQKRTGTRVEISYFGENDRRAKSRLDASTKAGSYQVYYVDEANVAEFASAGWIVPLLKYFPKEADYDDFLPGRRAVASYKDVAYFAPLIGGSDFLFYRRDLLEKAGLPIPRTLDELVADIKKLHSPPGVYGWVARGQRGSGMNVWRWAPFMLAQGGQWTDKNNQPAFNSPAAVKATQLYAELFKYGPPGAATYDWSNALEAFRSGKVAFMIESTPFADWMEDSSKSSVADKVGYARPPAPLPSAAYGHGLAISAIGAKDECTRQAAGKFIAFATGKEQEQARLRDKVFSDYNRTSTIQSDYFQKNVKPQILAGLKDTTPVSKLTIWPSPQWPDIGDNLGVALEEVFTGTQKDIPRALNEAAQYAQDAMEHARK
;
A
#
# COMPACT_ATOMS: atom_id res chain seq x y z
N MET A 1 -84.98 -33.96 -38.16
CA MET A 1 -85.20 -33.37 -36.83
C MET A 1 -83.84 -33.28 -36.15
N ASN A 2 -83.17 -32.18 -36.38
CA ASN A 2 -81.82 -31.97 -35.82
C ASN A 2 -81.92 -30.87 -34.78
N LYS A 3 -81.53 -31.21 -33.56
CA LYS A 3 -81.35 -30.23 -32.47
C LYS A 3 -79.90 -29.78 -32.44
N ILE A 4 -79.69 -28.48 -32.61
CA ILE A 4 -78.38 -27.82 -32.49
C ILE A 4 -78.18 -27.38 -31.04
N CYS A 5 -77.18 -27.89 -30.36
CA CYS A 5 -76.72 -27.36 -29.04
C CYS A 5 -75.67 -26.27 -29.24
N LEU A 6 -75.96 -25.04 -28.80
CA LEU A 6 -75.02 -23.96 -28.68
C LEU A 6 -74.22 -24.17 -27.38
N GLY A 7 -72.90 -24.34 -27.50
CA GLY A 7 -72.00 -24.30 -26.38
C GLY A 7 -71.45 -22.86 -26.15
N ALA A 8 -71.69 -22.33 -24.95
CA ALA A 8 -71.19 -21.05 -24.53
C ALA A 8 -69.72 -21.23 -24.04
N ALA A 9 -68.73 -20.56 -24.68
CA ALA A 9 -67.38 -20.52 -24.26
C ALA A 9 -67.16 -19.35 -23.26
N CYS A 10 -66.93 -19.66 -21.98
CA CYS A 10 -66.53 -18.69 -20.98
C CYS A 10 -65.05 -18.42 -21.14
N ALA A 11 -64.69 -17.23 -21.65
CA ALA A 11 -63.31 -16.73 -21.63
C ALA A 11 -62.93 -16.20 -20.22
N VAL A 12 -62.08 -16.92 -19.53
CA VAL A 12 -61.46 -16.44 -18.26
C VAL A 12 -60.32 -15.52 -18.63
N LEU A 13 -60.51 -14.21 -18.49
CA LEU A 13 -59.41 -13.23 -18.52
C LEU A 13 -58.61 -13.36 -17.22
N GLY A 14 -57.46 -14.02 -17.30
CA GLY A 14 -56.44 -14.01 -16.25
C GLY A 14 -55.74 -12.65 -16.20
N ALA A 15 -56.09 -11.80 -15.23
CA ALA A 15 -55.35 -10.58 -14.94
C ALA A 15 -54.01 -10.95 -14.34
N ALA A 16 -52.93 -10.88 -15.13
CA ALA A 16 -51.55 -10.95 -14.65
C ALA A 16 -51.26 -9.65 -13.88
N LEU A 17 -51.30 -9.70 -12.57
CA LEU A 17 -50.80 -8.63 -11.71
C LEU A 17 -49.27 -8.57 -11.89
N PRO A 18 -48.67 -7.41 -12.20
CA PRO A 18 -47.22 -7.28 -12.19
C PRO A 18 -46.76 -7.48 -10.76
N LEU A 19 -45.90 -8.49 -10.52
CA LEU A 19 -45.08 -8.58 -9.32
C LEU A 19 -44.16 -7.36 -9.30
N VAL A 20 -44.58 -6.30 -8.62
CA VAL A 20 -43.70 -5.23 -8.21
C VAL A 20 -42.77 -5.85 -7.18
N ALA A 21 -41.55 -6.25 -7.62
CA ALA A 21 -40.48 -6.60 -6.71
C ALA A 21 -40.23 -5.36 -5.86
N SER A 22 -40.75 -5.36 -4.62
CA SER A 22 -40.40 -4.32 -3.64
C SER A 22 -38.90 -4.38 -3.46
N ALA A 23 -38.22 -3.35 -3.90
CA ALA A 23 -36.81 -3.17 -3.58
C ALA A 23 -36.67 -3.16 -2.05
N GLN A 24 -36.18 -4.25 -1.51
CA GLN A 24 -35.99 -4.40 -0.07
C GLN A 24 -35.06 -3.28 0.35
N SER A 25 -35.54 -2.31 1.13
CA SER A 25 -34.74 -1.17 1.57
C SER A 25 -33.58 -1.69 2.44
N CYS A 26 -32.38 -1.64 1.89
CA CYS A 26 -31.18 -2.05 2.60
C CYS A 26 -30.91 -1.07 3.76
N ASN A 27 -31.12 -1.52 4.99
CA ASN A 27 -30.78 -0.76 6.19
C ASN A 27 -29.58 -1.42 6.89
N VAL A 28 -28.42 -0.79 6.82
CA VAL A 28 -27.20 -1.22 7.50
C VAL A 28 -26.80 -0.10 8.47
N PRO A 29 -27.18 -0.23 9.76
CA PRO A 29 -27.00 0.88 10.71
C PRO A 29 -25.52 1.13 11.08
N VAL A 30 -24.67 0.12 11.00
CA VAL A 30 -23.25 0.22 11.36
C VAL A 30 -22.38 -0.57 10.39
N LEU A 31 -21.29 0.05 9.95
CA LEU A 31 -20.17 -0.60 9.29
C LEU A 31 -18.92 -0.50 10.15
N LYS A 32 -18.29 -1.63 10.44
CA LYS A 32 -17.01 -1.70 11.15
C LYS A 32 -15.87 -1.87 10.17
N VAL A 33 -14.86 -1.02 10.30
CA VAL A 33 -13.68 -0.97 9.44
C VAL A 33 -12.44 -1.29 10.26
N LEU A 34 -11.65 -2.25 9.81
CA LEU A 34 -10.32 -2.49 10.35
C LEU A 34 -9.32 -1.75 9.48
N ALA A 35 -8.55 -0.83 10.06
CA ALA A 35 -7.68 0.06 9.30
C ALA A 35 -6.32 0.31 9.96
N GLN A 36 -5.42 0.90 9.19
CA GLN A 36 -4.19 1.55 9.62
C GLN A 36 -4.39 3.07 9.56
N LYS A 37 -3.90 3.80 10.55
CA LYS A 37 -4.02 5.26 10.55
C LYS A 37 -3.15 5.85 9.43
N SER A 38 -3.76 6.74 8.64
CA SER A 38 -3.09 7.48 7.56
C SER A 38 -3.64 8.90 7.50
N LEU A 39 -2.89 9.83 6.87
CA LEU A 39 -3.37 11.19 6.66
C LEU A 39 -4.68 11.21 5.89
N GLY A 40 -4.80 10.38 4.85
CA GLY A 40 -6.01 10.27 4.03
C GLY A 40 -7.24 9.86 4.83
N LEU A 41 -7.12 8.87 5.73
CA LEU A 41 -8.22 8.46 6.60
C LEU A 41 -8.55 9.53 7.64
N THR A 42 -7.55 10.18 8.23
CA THR A 42 -7.75 11.26 9.21
C THR A 42 -8.53 12.43 8.61
N VAL A 43 -8.29 12.76 7.33
CA VAL A 43 -9.08 13.79 6.63
C VAL A 43 -10.51 13.31 6.39
N MET A 44 -10.69 12.08 5.91
CA MET A 44 -11.98 11.47 5.63
C MET A 44 -12.86 11.37 6.88
N GLU A 45 -12.29 11.09 8.06
CA GLU A 45 -13.02 11.00 9.32
C GLU A 45 -13.82 12.28 9.64
N LYS A 46 -13.31 13.45 9.22
CA LYS A 46 -14.03 14.75 9.39
C LYS A 46 -15.38 14.76 8.68
N SER A 47 -15.59 13.92 7.68
CA SER A 47 -16.80 13.84 6.87
C SER A 47 -17.75 12.68 7.28
N LEU A 48 -17.40 11.85 8.29
CA LEU A 48 -18.21 10.70 8.67
C LEU A 48 -19.59 11.05 9.22
N ALA A 49 -19.71 12.16 9.93
CA ALA A 49 -21.00 12.65 10.44
C ALA A 49 -21.96 12.99 9.29
N ASP A 50 -21.45 13.61 8.22
CA ASP A 50 -22.25 13.93 7.04
C ASP A 50 -22.57 12.68 6.21
N TYR A 51 -21.63 11.72 6.14
CA TYR A 51 -21.90 10.42 5.54
C TYR A 51 -23.07 9.72 6.25
N GLN A 52 -23.04 9.67 7.59
CA GLN A 52 -24.11 9.05 8.38
C GLN A 52 -25.46 9.75 8.15
N LYS A 53 -25.51 11.09 8.11
CA LYS A 53 -26.75 11.83 7.83
C LYS A 53 -27.34 11.49 6.47
N ARG A 54 -26.46 11.32 5.45
CA ARG A 54 -26.89 11.03 4.07
C ARG A 54 -27.35 9.59 3.85
N THR A 55 -26.76 8.65 4.57
CA THR A 55 -26.93 7.19 4.29
C THR A 55 -27.66 6.43 5.38
N GLY A 56 -27.77 6.98 6.58
CA GLY A 56 -28.24 6.27 7.78
C GLY A 56 -27.20 5.31 8.38
N THR A 57 -26.05 5.11 7.74
CA THR A 57 -25.02 4.17 8.17
C THR A 57 -23.93 4.86 8.98
N ARG A 58 -23.74 4.46 10.22
CA ARG A 58 -22.62 4.87 11.07
C ARG A 58 -21.38 4.02 10.73
N VAL A 59 -20.22 4.65 10.64
CA VAL A 59 -18.94 3.96 10.39
C VAL A 59 -18.08 3.99 11.63
N GLU A 60 -17.62 2.83 12.08
CA GLU A 60 -16.71 2.65 13.21
C GLU A 60 -15.36 2.16 12.68
N ILE A 61 -14.29 2.91 12.91
CA ILE A 61 -12.95 2.56 12.43
C ILE A 61 -12.09 2.15 13.60
N SER A 62 -11.55 0.94 13.54
CA SER A 62 -10.53 0.43 14.48
C SER A 62 -9.15 0.55 13.86
N TYR A 63 -8.26 1.30 14.50
CA TYR A 63 -6.91 1.53 14.01
C TYR A 63 -5.89 0.65 14.70
N PHE A 64 -4.95 0.11 13.90
CA PHE A 64 -3.83 -0.70 14.36
C PHE A 64 -2.54 -0.26 13.66
N GLY A 65 -1.40 -0.58 14.24
CA GLY A 65 -0.11 -0.50 13.56
C GLY A 65 -0.06 -1.44 12.35
N GLU A 66 0.87 -1.23 11.43
CA GLU A 66 0.88 -1.91 10.13
C GLU A 66 0.90 -3.44 10.27
N ASN A 67 1.84 -4.01 11.02
CA ASN A 67 1.94 -5.45 11.24
C ASN A 67 0.75 -6.00 12.00
N ASP A 68 0.29 -5.31 13.06
CA ASP A 68 -0.90 -5.70 13.82
C ASP A 68 -2.17 -5.68 12.96
N ARG A 69 -2.30 -4.67 12.09
CA ARG A 69 -3.42 -4.58 11.17
C ARG A 69 -3.46 -5.78 10.22
N ARG A 70 -2.31 -6.17 9.63
CA ARG A 70 -2.21 -7.36 8.77
C ARG A 70 -2.56 -8.63 9.54
N ALA A 71 -1.97 -8.84 10.71
CA ALA A 71 -2.24 -10.01 11.56
C ALA A 71 -3.71 -10.09 11.99
N LYS A 72 -4.31 -8.98 12.43
CA LYS A 72 -5.71 -8.95 12.90
C LYS A 72 -6.69 -9.17 11.76
N SER A 73 -6.50 -8.57 10.59
CA SER A 73 -7.39 -8.79 9.43
C SER A 73 -7.30 -10.23 8.94
N ARG A 74 -6.10 -10.83 8.92
CA ARG A 74 -5.89 -12.23 8.59
C ARG A 74 -6.57 -13.16 9.60
N LEU A 75 -6.42 -12.88 10.90
CA LEU A 75 -7.06 -13.66 11.97
C LEU A 75 -8.59 -13.59 11.86
N ASP A 76 -9.18 -12.39 11.74
CA ASP A 76 -10.63 -12.20 11.62
C ASP A 76 -11.19 -12.96 10.40
N ALA A 77 -10.47 -12.95 9.28
CA ALA A 77 -10.89 -13.63 8.07
C ALA A 77 -10.72 -15.16 8.17
N SER A 78 -9.55 -15.66 8.60
CA SER A 78 -9.23 -17.09 8.63
C SER A 78 -10.05 -17.85 9.67
N THR A 79 -10.32 -17.26 10.81
CA THR A 79 -11.19 -17.84 11.86
C THR A 79 -12.68 -17.66 11.55
N LYS A 80 -13.04 -16.95 10.45
CA LYS A 80 -14.42 -16.59 10.07
C LYS A 80 -15.15 -15.80 11.17
N ALA A 81 -14.45 -15.04 11.99
CA ALA A 81 -15.03 -14.19 13.02
C ALA A 81 -15.96 -13.12 12.43
N GLY A 82 -15.55 -12.48 11.33
CA GLY A 82 -16.38 -11.52 10.60
C GLY A 82 -16.71 -10.26 11.40
N SER A 83 -15.79 -9.84 12.25
CA SER A 83 -15.98 -8.68 13.14
C SER A 83 -16.03 -7.37 12.35
N TYR A 84 -15.45 -7.34 11.13
CA TYR A 84 -15.33 -6.16 10.30
C TYR A 84 -15.92 -6.40 8.91
N GLN A 85 -16.69 -5.44 8.38
CA GLN A 85 -17.29 -5.46 7.05
C GLN A 85 -16.35 -4.91 5.98
N VAL A 86 -15.39 -4.07 6.40
CA VAL A 86 -14.40 -3.48 5.51
C VAL A 86 -13.00 -3.70 6.09
N TYR A 87 -12.10 -4.22 5.26
CA TYR A 87 -10.68 -4.35 5.58
C TYR A 87 -9.86 -3.30 4.82
N TYR A 88 -8.88 -2.75 5.52
CA TYR A 88 -7.78 -2.05 4.88
C TYR A 88 -6.76 -3.08 4.39
N VAL A 89 -6.59 -3.16 3.08
CA VAL A 89 -5.77 -4.14 2.38
C VAL A 89 -4.65 -3.42 1.64
N ASP A 90 -3.53 -4.08 1.45
CA ASP A 90 -2.40 -3.56 0.70
C ASP A 90 -1.86 -4.59 -0.32
N GLU A 91 -0.87 -4.18 -1.12
CA GLU A 91 -0.24 -5.00 -2.14
C GLU A 91 0.40 -6.28 -1.58
N ALA A 92 0.79 -6.29 -0.30
CA ALA A 92 1.43 -7.44 0.32
C ALA A 92 0.44 -8.56 0.62
N ASN A 93 -0.85 -8.25 0.87
CA ASN A 93 -1.83 -9.25 1.27
C ASN A 93 -3.07 -9.38 0.36
N VAL A 94 -3.21 -8.56 -0.68
CA VAL A 94 -4.36 -8.66 -1.59
C VAL A 94 -4.44 -10.04 -2.27
N ALA A 95 -3.31 -10.62 -2.67
CA ALA A 95 -3.27 -11.93 -3.33
C ALA A 95 -3.74 -13.05 -2.40
N GLU A 96 -3.31 -13.05 -1.14
CA GLU A 96 -3.77 -13.99 -0.12
C GLU A 96 -5.27 -13.88 0.11
N PHE A 97 -5.75 -12.65 0.41
CA PHE A 97 -7.15 -12.40 0.76
C PHE A 97 -8.09 -12.72 -0.39
N ALA A 98 -7.70 -12.40 -1.63
CA ALA A 98 -8.47 -12.70 -2.82
C ALA A 98 -8.52 -14.20 -3.12
N SER A 99 -7.37 -14.89 -3.05
CA SER A 99 -7.28 -16.33 -3.33
C SER A 99 -8.00 -17.19 -2.29
N ALA A 100 -7.99 -16.76 -1.03
CA ALA A 100 -8.72 -17.41 0.06
C ALA A 100 -10.22 -17.08 0.08
N GLY A 101 -10.68 -16.18 -0.79
CA GLY A 101 -12.09 -15.73 -0.81
C GLY A 101 -12.49 -14.90 0.42
N TRP A 102 -11.54 -14.27 1.11
CA TRP A 102 -11.80 -13.45 2.29
C TRP A 102 -12.30 -12.03 1.96
N ILE A 103 -12.04 -11.58 0.73
CA ILE A 103 -12.57 -10.33 0.17
C ILE A 103 -13.29 -10.63 -1.15
N VAL A 104 -14.28 -9.81 -1.49
CA VAL A 104 -15.06 -9.98 -2.71
C VAL A 104 -14.57 -9.06 -3.83
N PRO A 105 -14.79 -9.43 -5.12
CA PRO A 105 -14.56 -8.52 -6.24
C PRO A 105 -15.27 -7.19 -6.02
N LEU A 106 -14.50 -6.10 -6.00
CA LEU A 106 -14.98 -4.79 -5.58
C LEU A 106 -16.03 -4.21 -6.55
N LEU A 107 -15.76 -4.29 -7.87
CA LEU A 107 -16.53 -3.54 -8.88
C LEU A 107 -18.00 -3.92 -8.95
N LYS A 108 -18.38 -5.10 -8.44
CA LYS A 108 -19.79 -5.48 -8.31
C LYS A 108 -20.57 -4.55 -7.39
N TYR A 109 -19.90 -3.98 -6.38
CA TYR A 109 -20.51 -3.20 -5.29
C TYR A 109 -20.05 -1.74 -5.27
N PHE A 110 -19.05 -1.40 -6.07
CA PHE A 110 -18.54 -0.05 -6.20
C PHE A 110 -19.41 0.74 -7.18
N PRO A 111 -20.06 1.83 -6.77
CA PRO A 111 -20.95 2.59 -7.63
C PRO A 111 -20.22 3.11 -8.88
N LYS A 112 -20.86 2.99 -10.05
CA LYS A 112 -20.25 3.41 -11.33
C LYS A 112 -19.89 4.90 -11.35
N GLU A 113 -20.73 5.73 -10.73
CA GLU A 113 -20.52 7.18 -10.58
C GLU A 113 -19.30 7.54 -9.76
N ALA A 114 -18.77 6.61 -8.96
CA ALA A 114 -17.53 6.81 -8.22
C ALA A 114 -16.26 6.67 -9.09
N ASP A 115 -16.43 6.27 -10.36
CA ASP A 115 -15.43 6.32 -11.42
C ASP A 115 -14.11 5.62 -11.01
N TYR A 116 -14.16 4.27 -10.95
CA TYR A 116 -12.99 3.47 -10.61
C TYR A 116 -11.83 3.65 -11.63
N ASP A 117 -12.17 3.95 -12.89
CA ASP A 117 -11.17 4.09 -13.95
C ASP A 117 -10.35 5.38 -13.84
N ASP A 118 -10.82 6.37 -13.09
CA ASP A 118 -10.06 7.58 -12.76
C ASP A 118 -8.87 7.30 -11.83
N PHE A 119 -8.85 6.17 -11.10
CA PHE A 119 -7.65 5.77 -10.37
C PHE A 119 -6.48 5.54 -11.32
N LEU A 120 -5.30 6.00 -10.94
CA LEU A 120 -4.07 5.82 -11.70
C LEU A 120 -3.83 4.35 -12.06
N PRO A 121 -3.36 4.04 -13.28
CA PRO A 121 -3.16 2.65 -13.71
C PRO A 121 -2.32 1.82 -12.74
N GLY A 122 -1.22 2.37 -12.21
CA GLY A 122 -0.37 1.70 -11.21
C GLY A 122 -1.11 1.41 -9.90
N ARG A 123 -2.06 2.28 -9.50
CA ARG A 123 -2.90 2.06 -8.30
C ARG A 123 -3.92 0.96 -8.51
N ARG A 124 -4.52 0.90 -9.71
CA ARG A 124 -5.44 -0.19 -10.08
C ARG A 124 -4.71 -1.53 -10.18
N ALA A 125 -3.49 -1.53 -10.71
CA ALA A 125 -2.68 -2.74 -10.82
C ALA A 125 -2.38 -3.36 -9.44
N VAL A 126 -1.93 -2.57 -8.45
CA VAL A 126 -1.67 -3.08 -7.09
C VAL A 126 -2.94 -3.44 -6.32
N ALA A 127 -4.11 -2.90 -6.72
CA ALA A 127 -5.41 -3.22 -6.13
C ALA A 127 -6.04 -4.51 -6.69
N SER A 128 -5.39 -5.14 -7.66
CA SER A 128 -5.92 -6.27 -8.40
C SER A 128 -5.16 -7.57 -8.13
N TYR A 129 -5.87 -8.68 -8.22
CA TYR A 129 -5.29 -10.02 -8.27
C TYR A 129 -5.92 -10.79 -9.42
N LYS A 130 -5.10 -11.35 -10.33
CA LYS A 130 -5.54 -12.03 -11.57
C LYS A 130 -6.55 -11.16 -12.36
N ASP A 131 -6.16 -9.89 -12.58
CA ASP A 131 -6.94 -8.87 -13.32
C ASP A 131 -8.32 -8.52 -12.73
N VAL A 132 -8.62 -8.96 -11.51
CA VAL A 132 -9.84 -8.61 -10.78
C VAL A 132 -9.51 -7.60 -9.69
N ALA A 133 -10.21 -6.46 -9.68
CA ALA A 133 -10.08 -5.44 -8.65
C ALA A 133 -10.74 -5.87 -7.34
N TYR A 134 -9.99 -5.81 -6.23
CA TYR A 134 -10.47 -6.21 -4.90
C TYR A 134 -10.52 -5.07 -3.90
N PHE A 135 -9.77 -4.01 -4.08
CA PHE A 135 -9.89 -2.84 -3.23
C PHE A 135 -9.91 -1.52 -4.04
N ALA A 136 -10.46 -0.47 -3.45
CA ALA A 136 -10.32 0.88 -3.98
C ALA A 136 -9.10 1.55 -3.36
N PRO A 137 -8.18 2.09 -4.18
CA PRO A 137 -6.99 2.78 -3.68
C PRO A 137 -7.36 3.98 -2.79
N LEU A 138 -6.77 4.01 -1.60
CA LEU A 138 -6.94 5.07 -0.61
C LEU A 138 -5.66 5.89 -0.44
N ILE A 139 -4.53 5.18 -0.30
CA ILE A 139 -3.20 5.74 -0.33
C ILE A 139 -2.33 4.95 -1.28
N GLY A 140 -1.32 5.59 -1.81
CA GLY A 140 -0.38 4.91 -2.66
C GLY A 140 0.72 5.84 -3.15
N GLY A 141 1.81 5.27 -3.58
CA GLY A 141 2.98 6.03 -3.99
C GLY A 141 3.97 5.19 -4.76
N SER A 142 5.10 5.77 -4.85
CA SER A 142 6.36 5.20 -5.28
C SER A 142 7.42 5.66 -4.29
N ASP A 143 8.70 5.47 -4.61
CA ASP A 143 9.77 5.92 -3.74
C ASP A 143 10.41 7.21 -4.24
N PHE A 144 10.81 8.04 -3.27
CA PHE A 144 11.80 9.10 -3.47
C PHE A 144 13.13 8.70 -2.83
N LEU A 145 14.22 9.17 -3.42
CA LEU A 145 15.40 9.52 -2.68
C LEU A 145 15.15 10.88 -2.00
N PHE A 146 14.96 10.87 -0.69
CA PHE A 146 14.97 12.06 0.16
C PHE A 146 16.43 12.40 0.47
N TYR A 147 16.84 13.63 0.22
CA TYR A 147 18.20 14.07 0.49
C TYR A 147 18.23 15.47 1.10
N ARG A 148 19.20 15.73 1.92
CA ARG A 148 19.46 17.05 2.50
C ARG A 148 20.16 17.92 1.47
N ARG A 149 19.36 18.74 0.77
CA ARG A 149 19.85 19.66 -0.26
C ARG A 149 20.95 20.60 0.27
N ASP A 150 20.74 21.17 1.44
CA ASP A 150 21.69 22.05 2.11
C ASP A 150 23.05 21.38 2.41
N LEU A 151 23.04 20.08 2.73
CA LEU A 151 24.27 19.32 2.97
C LEU A 151 25.02 19.04 1.66
N LEU A 152 24.30 18.69 0.59
CA LEU A 152 24.90 18.49 -0.73
C LEU A 152 25.52 19.78 -1.25
N GLU A 153 24.77 20.88 -1.19
CA GLU A 153 25.25 22.21 -1.61
C GLU A 153 26.52 22.61 -0.84
N LYS A 154 26.52 22.46 0.49
CA LYS A 154 27.70 22.75 1.33
C LYS A 154 28.90 21.88 0.99
N ALA A 155 28.70 20.62 0.60
CA ALA A 155 29.74 19.68 0.25
C ALA A 155 30.17 19.75 -1.24
N GLY A 156 29.51 20.57 -2.05
CA GLY A 156 29.73 20.66 -3.50
C GLY A 156 29.38 19.37 -4.24
N LEU A 157 28.36 18.62 -3.75
CA LEU A 157 27.94 17.35 -4.31
C LEU A 157 26.71 17.53 -5.19
N PRO A 158 26.66 16.90 -6.38
CA PRO A 158 25.44 16.80 -7.17
C PRO A 158 24.45 15.83 -6.51
N ILE A 159 23.21 15.82 -6.98
CA ILE A 159 22.23 14.79 -6.60
C ILE A 159 22.72 13.44 -7.16
N PRO A 160 22.90 12.40 -6.32
CA PRO A 160 23.38 11.10 -6.78
C PRO A 160 22.36 10.44 -7.74
N ARG A 161 22.85 10.02 -8.91
CA ARG A 161 22.04 9.40 -9.98
C ARG A 161 22.24 7.90 -10.08
N THR A 162 23.35 7.40 -9.53
CA THR A 162 23.70 5.98 -9.47
C THR A 162 23.79 5.51 -8.02
N LEU A 163 23.63 4.21 -7.83
CA LEU A 163 23.75 3.60 -6.50
C LEU A 163 25.17 3.79 -5.93
N ASP A 164 26.19 3.72 -6.77
CA ASP A 164 27.59 3.92 -6.35
C ASP A 164 27.84 5.36 -5.90
N GLU A 165 27.29 6.36 -6.61
CA GLU A 165 27.34 7.76 -6.20
C GLU A 165 26.62 7.96 -4.85
N LEU A 166 25.41 7.38 -4.68
CA LEU A 166 24.69 7.44 -3.40
C LEU A 166 25.53 6.88 -2.25
N VAL A 167 26.13 5.70 -2.44
CA VAL A 167 26.98 5.06 -1.41
C VAL A 167 28.20 5.92 -1.08
N ALA A 168 28.84 6.52 -2.09
CA ALA A 168 29.97 7.42 -1.89
C ALA A 168 29.57 8.68 -1.10
N ASP A 169 28.42 9.28 -1.45
CA ASP A 169 27.93 10.48 -0.78
C ASP A 169 27.45 10.19 0.66
N ILE A 170 26.83 9.03 0.91
CA ILE A 170 26.50 8.54 2.26
C ILE A 170 27.76 8.51 3.13
N LYS A 171 28.85 7.92 2.62
CA LYS A 171 30.12 7.82 3.34
C LYS A 171 30.73 9.20 3.57
N LYS A 172 30.71 10.07 2.57
CA LYS A 172 31.30 11.42 2.64
C LYS A 172 30.57 12.34 3.61
N LEU A 173 29.24 12.27 3.68
CA LEU A 173 28.45 13.13 4.57
C LEU A 173 28.28 12.56 5.98
N HIS A 174 28.67 11.31 6.21
CA HIS A 174 28.61 10.69 7.54
C HIS A 174 29.64 11.29 8.48
N SER A 175 29.18 12.08 9.45
CA SER A 175 30.00 12.79 10.43
C SER A 175 29.34 12.83 11.82
N PRO A 176 29.16 11.67 12.49
CA PRO A 176 28.55 11.64 13.82
C PRO A 176 29.41 12.39 14.87
N PRO A 177 28.78 12.97 15.93
CA PRO A 177 27.34 12.89 16.23
C PRO A 177 26.48 13.91 15.45
N GLY A 178 27.03 14.70 14.55
CA GLY A 178 26.35 15.76 13.83
C GLY A 178 25.34 15.24 12.80
N VAL A 179 25.83 14.48 11.82
CA VAL A 179 25.01 13.94 10.72
C VAL A 179 25.34 12.47 10.48
N TYR A 180 24.31 11.64 10.35
CA TYR A 180 24.41 10.28 9.83
C TYR A 180 24.18 10.28 8.32
N GLY A 181 24.90 9.45 7.58
CA GLY A 181 24.78 9.41 6.11
C GLY A 181 23.47 8.82 5.63
N TRP A 182 22.92 7.85 6.35
CA TRP A 182 21.82 7.01 5.89
C TRP A 182 20.83 6.63 6.98
N VAL A 183 19.55 6.45 6.60
CA VAL A 183 18.56 5.72 7.40
C VAL A 183 17.63 4.93 6.48
N ALA A 184 17.22 3.76 6.94
CA ALA A 184 16.23 2.92 6.26
C ALA A 184 15.48 2.06 7.27
N ARG A 185 14.42 1.36 6.80
CA ARG A 185 13.71 0.35 7.59
C ARG A 185 14.60 -0.87 7.78
N GLY A 186 14.87 -1.24 9.02
CA GLY A 186 15.59 -2.45 9.39
C GLY A 186 14.72 -3.48 10.12
N GLN A 187 13.64 -3.03 10.77
CA GLN A 187 12.69 -3.89 11.48
C GLN A 187 12.13 -4.97 10.56
N ARG A 188 12.01 -6.19 11.09
CA ARG A 188 11.44 -7.35 10.38
C ARG A 188 10.02 -7.12 9.89
N GLY A 189 9.70 -7.69 8.73
CA GLY A 189 8.36 -7.75 8.16
C GLY A 189 8.33 -7.54 6.65
N SER A 190 7.36 -8.17 6.01
CA SER A 190 7.15 -8.13 4.55
C SER A 190 6.98 -6.70 4.00
N GLY A 191 6.34 -5.80 4.77
CA GLY A 191 6.20 -4.37 4.45
C GLY A 191 7.24 -3.48 5.10
N MET A 192 8.20 -4.02 5.84
CA MET A 192 9.24 -3.29 6.55
C MET A 192 10.59 -3.43 5.85
N ASN A 193 11.52 -4.20 6.43
CA ASN A 193 12.87 -4.35 5.86
C ASN A 193 12.86 -5.04 4.49
N VAL A 194 11.99 -6.03 4.28
CA VAL A 194 11.88 -6.72 2.99
C VAL A 194 11.46 -5.76 1.88
N TRP A 195 10.50 -4.87 2.17
CA TRP A 195 10.04 -3.84 1.25
C TRP A 195 11.19 -2.92 0.79
N ARG A 196 12.05 -2.50 1.72
CA ARG A 196 13.19 -1.60 1.41
C ARG A 196 14.40 -2.32 0.83
N TRP A 197 14.60 -3.59 1.18
CA TRP A 197 15.68 -4.43 0.64
C TRP A 197 15.41 -4.91 -0.79
N ALA A 198 14.16 -5.19 -1.14
CA ALA A 198 13.77 -5.74 -2.43
C ALA A 198 14.26 -4.93 -3.65
N PRO A 199 14.17 -3.58 -3.68
CA PRO A 199 14.77 -2.77 -4.73
C PRO A 199 16.28 -3.00 -4.91
N PHE A 200 17.03 -3.19 -3.82
CA PHE A 200 18.46 -3.46 -3.88
C PHE A 200 18.75 -4.85 -4.46
N MET A 201 17.97 -5.86 -4.08
CA MET A 201 18.05 -7.22 -4.63
C MET A 201 17.80 -7.20 -6.14
N LEU A 202 16.71 -6.56 -6.58
CA LEU A 202 16.35 -6.45 -7.99
C LEU A 202 17.39 -5.66 -8.81
N ALA A 203 17.97 -4.60 -8.22
CA ALA A 203 19.01 -3.79 -8.84
C ALA A 203 20.32 -4.55 -9.10
N GLN A 204 20.63 -5.57 -8.29
CA GLN A 204 21.77 -6.46 -8.48
C GLN A 204 21.48 -7.62 -9.45
N GLY A 205 20.28 -7.66 -10.07
CA GLY A 205 19.85 -8.74 -10.95
C GLY A 205 19.24 -9.95 -10.23
N GLY A 206 18.96 -9.83 -8.93
CA GLY A 206 18.24 -10.85 -8.17
C GLY A 206 16.76 -10.94 -8.60
N GLN A 207 16.14 -12.06 -8.31
CA GLN A 207 14.74 -12.35 -8.64
C GLN A 207 14.06 -13.03 -7.47
N TRP A 208 12.74 -12.88 -7.38
CA TRP A 208 11.93 -13.60 -6.39
C TRP A 208 11.86 -15.09 -6.69
N THR A 209 11.68 -15.43 -7.97
CA THR A 209 11.58 -16.82 -8.44
C THR A 209 12.42 -17.03 -9.67
N ASP A 210 12.82 -18.28 -9.87
CA ASP A 210 13.44 -18.75 -11.12
C ASP A 210 12.37 -19.02 -12.20
N LYS A 211 12.84 -19.53 -13.37
CA LYS A 211 11.97 -19.89 -14.51
C LYS A 211 11.00 -21.05 -14.21
N ASN A 212 11.24 -21.82 -13.15
CA ASN A 212 10.39 -22.93 -12.70
C ASN A 212 9.46 -22.48 -11.55
N ASN A 213 9.37 -21.16 -11.30
CA ASN A 213 8.61 -20.58 -10.20
C ASN A 213 9.06 -21.08 -8.80
N GLN A 214 10.37 -21.37 -8.65
CA GLN A 214 10.97 -21.71 -7.37
C GLN A 214 11.61 -20.47 -6.74
N PRO A 215 11.65 -20.35 -5.40
CA PRO A 215 12.31 -19.22 -4.73
C PRO A 215 13.76 -19.04 -5.20
N ALA A 216 14.15 -17.81 -5.56
CA ALA A 216 15.47 -17.49 -6.11
C ALA A 216 16.14 -16.26 -5.43
N PHE A 217 15.55 -15.77 -4.36
CA PHE A 217 16.06 -14.62 -3.60
C PHE A 217 17.23 -14.95 -2.64
N ASN A 218 17.82 -16.14 -2.80
CA ASN A 218 19.09 -16.59 -2.18
C ASN A 218 20.26 -16.59 -3.18
N SER A 219 20.07 -16.06 -4.39
CA SER A 219 21.09 -15.97 -5.42
C SER A 219 22.32 -15.14 -5.00
N PRO A 220 23.49 -15.29 -5.67
CA PRO A 220 24.64 -14.43 -5.43
C PRO A 220 24.34 -12.93 -5.53
N ALA A 221 23.40 -12.54 -6.42
CA ALA A 221 22.91 -11.18 -6.53
C ALA A 221 22.16 -10.71 -5.26
N ALA A 222 21.32 -11.55 -4.70
CA ALA A 222 20.62 -11.27 -3.44
C ALA A 222 21.60 -11.19 -2.26
N VAL A 223 22.59 -12.07 -2.20
CA VAL A 223 23.66 -12.01 -1.18
C VAL A 223 24.41 -10.68 -1.25
N LYS A 224 24.81 -10.25 -2.46
CA LYS A 224 25.50 -8.97 -2.66
C LYS A 224 24.63 -7.77 -2.26
N ALA A 225 23.34 -7.80 -2.60
CA ALA A 225 22.39 -6.77 -2.20
C ALA A 225 22.22 -6.70 -0.68
N THR A 226 22.16 -7.86 0.00
CA THR A 226 22.04 -7.96 1.44
C THR A 226 23.29 -7.43 2.14
N GLN A 227 24.47 -7.76 1.62
CA GLN A 227 25.74 -7.22 2.12
C GLN A 227 25.77 -5.69 2.04
N LEU A 228 25.39 -5.13 0.88
CA LEU A 228 25.35 -3.68 0.68
C LEU A 228 24.33 -3.03 1.63
N TYR A 229 23.13 -3.56 1.72
CA TYR A 229 22.09 -2.98 2.57
C TYR A 229 22.46 -3.04 4.04
N ALA A 230 23.07 -4.14 4.51
CA ALA A 230 23.60 -4.27 5.86
C ALA A 230 24.77 -3.29 6.13
N GLU A 231 25.65 -3.06 5.14
CA GLU A 231 26.74 -2.09 5.24
C GLU A 231 26.21 -0.67 5.46
N LEU A 232 25.12 -0.30 4.79
CA LEU A 232 24.55 1.04 4.89
C LEU A 232 24.09 1.38 6.31
N PHE A 233 23.67 0.41 7.13
CA PHE A 233 23.32 0.66 8.54
C PHE A 233 24.49 1.14 9.40
N LYS A 234 25.74 0.90 8.99
CA LYS A 234 26.93 1.44 9.67
C LYS A 234 27.02 2.97 9.59
N TYR A 235 26.32 3.56 8.62
CA TYR A 235 26.24 5.01 8.40
C TYR A 235 24.95 5.61 8.94
N GLY A 236 24.13 4.81 9.63
CA GLY A 236 22.88 5.21 10.25
C GLY A 236 23.03 5.56 11.73
N PRO A 237 21.96 6.13 12.33
CA PRO A 237 21.87 6.31 13.78
C PRO A 237 22.03 4.98 14.54
N PRO A 238 22.49 4.99 15.78
CA PRO A 238 22.51 3.80 16.63
C PRO A 238 21.13 3.14 16.68
N GLY A 239 21.06 1.82 16.47
CA GLY A 239 19.81 1.06 16.46
C GLY A 239 19.02 1.13 15.15
N ALA A 240 19.49 1.83 14.12
CA ALA A 240 18.75 1.98 12.86
C ALA A 240 18.39 0.63 12.19
N ALA A 241 19.15 -0.43 12.46
CA ALA A 241 18.86 -1.77 11.95
C ALA A 241 17.54 -2.39 12.46
N THR A 242 16.90 -1.78 13.45
CA THR A 242 15.58 -2.19 13.98
C THR A 242 14.48 -1.13 13.80
N TYR A 243 14.75 -0.07 13.04
CA TYR A 243 13.78 0.99 12.81
C TYR A 243 12.66 0.51 11.87
N ASP A 244 11.43 0.85 12.25
CA ASP A 244 10.30 0.83 11.32
C ASP A 244 10.30 2.11 10.44
N TRP A 245 9.28 2.27 9.62
CA TRP A 245 9.15 3.45 8.77
C TRP A 245 9.01 4.76 9.56
N SER A 246 8.35 4.71 10.73
CA SER A 246 8.13 5.93 11.53
C SER A 246 9.41 6.39 12.23
N ASN A 247 10.21 5.46 12.71
CA ASN A 247 11.53 5.75 13.31
C ASN A 247 12.51 6.31 12.25
N ALA A 248 12.53 5.71 11.04
CA ALA A 248 13.37 6.19 9.95
C ALA A 248 12.98 7.61 9.52
N LEU A 249 11.66 7.85 9.38
CA LEU A 249 11.10 9.15 9.05
C LEU A 249 11.46 10.21 10.10
N GLU A 250 11.31 9.89 11.38
CA GLU A 250 11.63 10.81 12.48
C GLU A 250 13.11 11.14 12.53
N ALA A 251 13.98 10.13 12.33
CA ALA A 251 15.44 10.34 12.28
C ALA A 251 15.83 11.32 11.15
N PHE A 252 15.20 11.18 9.96
CA PHE A 252 15.44 12.11 8.85
C PHE A 252 14.86 13.50 9.14
N ARG A 253 13.62 13.56 9.59
CA ARG A 253 12.88 14.80 9.89
C ARG A 253 13.53 15.63 11.00
N SER A 254 14.21 14.98 11.97
CA SER A 254 14.97 15.67 13.01
C SER A 254 16.22 16.39 12.49
N GLY A 255 16.58 16.21 11.21
CA GLY A 255 17.75 16.83 10.59
C GLY A 255 19.07 16.07 10.78
N LYS A 256 19.03 14.90 11.42
CA LYS A 256 20.23 14.12 11.77
C LYS A 256 20.73 13.20 10.67
N VAL A 257 20.03 13.11 9.53
CA VAL A 257 20.34 12.16 8.45
C VAL A 257 20.45 12.87 7.11
N ALA A 258 21.40 12.46 6.27
CA ALA A 258 21.63 13.05 4.95
C ALA A 258 20.73 12.44 3.86
N PHE A 259 20.55 11.11 3.85
CA PHE A 259 19.83 10.38 2.82
C PHE A 259 18.87 9.33 3.39
N MET A 260 17.72 9.19 2.69
CA MET A 260 16.73 8.14 2.95
C MET A 260 16.03 7.78 1.62
N ILE A 261 15.78 6.50 1.36
CA ILE A 261 14.83 6.11 0.31
C ILE A 261 13.55 5.66 0.98
N GLU A 262 12.45 6.38 0.69
CA GLU A 262 11.15 6.14 1.32
C GLU A 262 9.99 6.59 0.43
N SER A 263 8.79 6.24 0.87
CA SER A 263 7.56 6.44 0.13
C SER A 263 7.25 7.92 -0.12
N THR A 264 6.82 8.25 -1.33
CA THR A 264 6.54 9.63 -1.77
C THR A 264 5.59 10.42 -0.87
N PRO A 265 4.54 9.86 -0.22
CA PRO A 265 3.67 10.61 0.69
C PRO A 265 4.37 11.20 1.91
N PHE A 266 5.54 10.71 2.27
CA PHE A 266 6.31 11.30 3.37
C PHE A 266 6.88 12.68 3.05
N ALA A 267 6.83 13.12 1.78
CA ALA A 267 7.22 14.48 1.41
C ALA A 267 6.37 15.54 2.14
N ASP A 268 5.06 15.33 2.29
CA ASP A 268 4.20 16.26 3.05
C ASP A 268 4.62 16.39 4.52
N TRP A 269 5.14 15.31 5.11
CA TRP A 269 5.62 15.32 6.50
C TRP A 269 6.98 16.01 6.64
N MET A 270 7.81 15.97 5.59
CA MET A 270 9.09 16.69 5.56
C MET A 270 8.88 18.20 5.48
N GLU A 271 7.83 18.62 4.78
CA GLU A 271 7.51 20.02 4.52
C GLU A 271 6.64 20.67 5.60
N ASP A 272 6.18 19.91 6.60
CA ASP A 272 5.46 20.46 7.77
C ASP A 272 6.45 21.15 8.73
N SER A 273 6.63 22.44 8.56
CA SER A 273 7.57 23.25 9.38
C SER A 273 7.24 23.26 10.87
N SER A 274 6.03 22.87 11.27
CA SER A 274 5.65 22.77 12.69
C SER A 274 6.25 21.55 13.38
N LYS A 275 6.70 20.55 12.59
CA LYS A 275 7.18 19.27 13.10
C LYS A 275 8.51 18.81 12.48
N SER A 276 8.96 19.45 11.41
CA SER A 276 10.15 19.06 10.65
C SER A 276 11.24 20.12 10.76
N SER A 277 12.41 19.73 11.26
CA SER A 277 13.60 20.55 11.29
C SER A 277 14.27 20.72 9.92
N VAL A 278 13.79 19.99 8.93
CA VAL A 278 14.33 19.95 7.55
C VAL A 278 13.38 20.55 6.52
N ALA A 279 12.28 21.12 6.94
CA ALA A 279 11.36 21.82 6.03
C ALA A 279 12.14 22.80 5.15
N ASP A 280 11.84 22.83 3.85
CA ASP A 280 12.55 23.61 2.82
C ASP A 280 14.05 23.24 2.59
N LYS A 281 14.60 22.24 3.29
CA LYS A 281 15.97 21.75 3.12
C LYS A 281 16.05 20.40 2.41
N VAL A 282 14.90 19.76 2.16
CA VAL A 282 14.82 18.44 1.53
C VAL A 282 14.72 18.59 0.02
N GLY A 283 15.44 17.73 -0.69
CA GLY A 283 15.25 17.48 -2.11
C GLY A 283 14.61 16.10 -2.32
N TYR A 284 13.93 15.96 -3.45
CA TYR A 284 13.16 14.78 -3.84
C TYR A 284 13.59 14.36 -5.24
N ALA A 285 14.17 13.18 -5.37
CA ALA A 285 14.58 12.62 -6.64
C ALA A 285 14.07 11.17 -6.78
N ARG A 286 14.10 10.62 -7.98
CA ARG A 286 13.92 9.17 -8.15
C ARG A 286 15.04 8.42 -7.43
N PRO A 287 14.82 7.18 -6.97
CA PRO A 287 15.91 6.33 -6.50
C PRO A 287 17.02 6.23 -7.55
N PRO A 288 18.31 6.27 -7.15
CA PRO A 288 19.42 6.21 -8.08
C PRO A 288 19.44 4.90 -8.88
N ALA A 289 19.77 4.98 -10.17
CA ALA A 289 19.85 3.78 -11.01
C ALA A 289 20.93 2.79 -10.49
N PRO A 290 20.71 1.47 -10.58
CA PRO A 290 19.58 0.80 -11.19
C PRO A 290 18.41 0.49 -10.23
N LEU A 291 18.32 1.14 -9.06
CA LEU A 291 17.24 0.91 -8.12
C LEU A 291 15.87 1.23 -8.75
N PRO A 292 14.92 0.29 -8.78
CA PRO A 292 13.54 0.62 -9.11
C PRO A 292 12.91 1.47 -8.01
N SER A 293 11.97 2.32 -8.40
CA SER A 293 11.06 2.94 -7.45
C SER A 293 9.98 1.91 -7.05
N ALA A 294 9.85 1.59 -5.77
CA ALA A 294 8.88 0.60 -5.33
C ALA A 294 7.47 1.20 -5.35
N ALA A 295 6.60 0.64 -6.20
CA ALA A 295 5.18 0.99 -6.21
C ALA A 295 4.47 0.31 -5.05
N TYR A 296 3.62 1.05 -4.35
CA TYR A 296 2.73 0.50 -3.34
C TYR A 296 1.33 1.09 -3.46
N GLY A 297 0.36 0.40 -2.87
CA GLY A 297 -1.01 0.88 -2.80
C GLY A 297 -1.78 0.17 -1.71
N HIS A 298 -2.39 0.96 -0.84
CA HIS A 298 -3.27 0.47 0.19
C HIS A 298 -4.68 1.01 -0.07
N GLY A 299 -5.68 0.24 0.31
CA GLY A 299 -7.05 0.64 0.08
C GLY A 299 -8.06 -0.12 0.93
N LEU A 300 -9.32 0.08 0.60
CA LEU A 300 -10.43 -0.50 1.31
C LEU A 300 -11.08 -1.59 0.47
N ALA A 301 -11.24 -2.78 1.05
CA ALA A 301 -11.85 -3.95 0.45
C ALA A 301 -13.08 -4.39 1.25
N ILE A 302 -14.04 -5.02 0.58
CA ILE A 302 -15.22 -5.59 1.22
C ILE A 302 -14.87 -6.97 1.76
N SER A 303 -15.01 -7.17 3.08
CA SER A 303 -14.84 -8.47 3.72
C SER A 303 -15.96 -9.43 3.27
N ALA A 304 -15.60 -10.58 2.70
CA ALA A 304 -16.56 -11.64 2.40
C ALA A 304 -17.14 -12.27 3.69
N ILE A 305 -16.37 -12.22 4.77
CA ILE A 305 -16.69 -12.85 6.06
C ILE A 305 -17.59 -11.96 6.91
N GLY A 306 -17.30 -10.65 6.97
CA GLY A 306 -18.08 -9.69 7.77
C GLY A 306 -19.29 -9.13 7.03
N ALA A 307 -19.19 -8.94 5.71
CA ALA A 307 -20.31 -8.51 4.87
C ALA A 307 -20.99 -9.74 4.24
N LYS A 308 -21.78 -10.47 5.04
CA LYS A 308 -22.37 -11.77 4.67
C LYS A 308 -23.50 -11.67 3.65
N ASP A 309 -24.29 -10.61 3.72
CA ASP A 309 -25.46 -10.39 2.88
C ASP A 309 -25.23 -9.29 1.83
N GLU A 310 -26.08 -9.27 0.82
CA GLU A 310 -26.00 -8.35 -0.32
C GLU A 310 -26.15 -6.88 0.13
N CYS A 311 -27.03 -6.58 1.10
CA CYS A 311 -27.23 -5.24 1.61
C CYS A 311 -25.96 -4.69 2.30
N THR A 312 -25.33 -5.52 3.13
CA THR A 312 -24.08 -5.15 3.81
C THR A 312 -22.95 -4.92 2.81
N ARG A 313 -22.84 -5.75 1.76
CA ARG A 313 -21.84 -5.56 0.68
C ARG A 313 -22.07 -4.27 -0.10
N GLN A 314 -23.34 -3.96 -0.42
CA GLN A 314 -23.68 -2.70 -1.09
C GLN A 314 -23.37 -1.49 -0.21
N ALA A 315 -23.71 -1.53 1.08
CA ALA A 315 -23.37 -0.46 2.02
C ALA A 315 -21.85 -0.28 2.16
N ALA A 316 -21.09 -1.38 2.26
CA ALA A 316 -19.63 -1.35 2.28
C ALA A 316 -19.04 -0.77 0.99
N GLY A 317 -19.55 -1.16 -0.18
CA GLY A 317 -19.12 -0.61 -1.48
C GLY A 317 -19.38 0.89 -1.59
N LYS A 318 -20.56 1.37 -1.15
CA LYS A 318 -20.88 2.81 -1.08
C LYS A 318 -19.97 3.56 -0.14
N PHE A 319 -19.66 3.00 1.04
CA PHE A 319 -18.72 3.60 1.97
C PHE A 319 -17.31 3.68 1.37
N ILE A 320 -16.83 2.60 0.75
CA ILE A 320 -15.52 2.57 0.09
C ILE A 320 -15.45 3.64 -1.01
N ALA A 321 -16.48 3.74 -1.84
CA ALA A 321 -16.58 4.78 -2.87
C ALA A 321 -16.55 6.20 -2.30
N PHE A 322 -17.24 6.42 -1.18
CA PHE A 322 -17.19 7.68 -0.46
C PHE A 322 -15.78 7.97 0.06
N ALA A 323 -15.17 7.03 0.78
CA ALA A 323 -13.86 7.21 1.42
C ALA A 323 -12.71 7.44 0.43
N THR A 324 -12.81 6.87 -0.78
CA THR A 324 -11.81 6.94 -1.85
C THR A 324 -12.23 7.85 -3.01
N GLY A 325 -13.35 8.54 -2.87
CA GLY A 325 -13.95 9.37 -3.92
C GLY A 325 -13.20 10.69 -4.16
N LYS A 326 -13.51 11.34 -5.30
CA LYS A 326 -12.93 12.62 -5.72
C LYS A 326 -13.10 13.72 -4.67
N GLU A 327 -14.25 13.75 -3.98
CA GLU A 327 -14.52 14.71 -2.91
C GLU A 327 -13.52 14.58 -1.75
N GLN A 328 -13.21 13.34 -1.34
CA GLN A 328 -12.24 13.09 -0.27
C GLN A 328 -10.80 13.37 -0.70
N GLU A 329 -10.44 13.10 -1.96
CA GLU A 329 -9.14 13.52 -2.48
C GLU A 329 -8.99 15.04 -2.51
N GLN A 330 -10.02 15.77 -2.94
CA GLN A 330 -10.02 17.23 -2.88
C GLN A 330 -9.96 17.75 -1.43
N ALA A 331 -10.63 17.08 -0.48
CA ALA A 331 -10.50 17.42 0.94
C ALA A 331 -9.07 17.25 1.44
N ARG A 332 -8.38 16.16 1.04
CA ARG A 332 -6.96 15.95 1.34
C ARG A 332 -6.08 17.08 0.78
N LEU A 333 -6.31 17.50 -0.46
CA LEU A 333 -5.58 18.62 -1.05
C LEU A 333 -5.78 19.92 -0.26
N ARG A 334 -7.02 20.22 0.17
CA ARG A 334 -7.29 21.39 1.03
C ARG A 334 -6.59 21.32 2.38
N ASP A 335 -6.43 20.10 2.94
CA ASP A 335 -5.67 19.84 4.15
C ASP A 335 -4.14 19.72 3.89
N LYS A 336 -3.67 20.11 2.70
CA LYS A 336 -2.26 20.13 2.28
C LYS A 336 -1.60 18.74 2.24
N VAL A 337 -2.37 17.70 1.99
CA VAL A 337 -1.88 16.34 1.71
C VAL A 337 -1.75 16.19 0.20
N PHE A 338 -0.57 16.48 -0.34
CA PHE A 338 -0.33 16.59 -1.78
C PHE A 338 0.38 15.40 -2.40
N SER A 339 1.19 14.70 -1.63
CA SER A 339 2.00 13.61 -2.16
C SER A 339 1.33 12.23 -2.09
N ASP A 340 0.09 12.17 -1.57
CA ASP A 340 -0.74 10.97 -1.47
C ASP A 340 -2.00 11.11 -2.34
N TYR A 341 -1.83 11.03 -3.65
CA TYR A 341 -2.90 11.10 -4.64
C TYR A 341 -3.07 9.75 -5.35
N ASN A 342 -4.30 9.45 -5.74
CA ASN A 342 -4.62 8.17 -6.36
C ASN A 342 -5.34 8.29 -7.70
N ARG A 343 -5.84 9.50 -8.04
CA ARG A 343 -6.68 9.74 -9.21
C ARG A 343 -6.01 10.62 -10.25
N THR A 344 -6.24 10.29 -11.53
CA THR A 344 -5.77 11.08 -12.68
C THR A 344 -6.34 12.50 -12.64
N SER A 345 -7.64 12.63 -12.36
CA SER A 345 -8.29 13.93 -12.25
C SER A 345 -7.71 14.82 -11.14
N THR A 346 -7.20 14.22 -10.06
CA THR A 346 -6.55 14.96 -8.97
C THR A 346 -5.24 15.60 -9.43
N ILE A 347 -4.34 14.80 -10.06
CA ILE A 347 -3.04 15.33 -10.50
C ILE A 347 -3.16 16.31 -11.67
N GLN A 348 -4.22 16.21 -12.46
CA GLN A 348 -4.49 17.12 -13.57
C GLN A 348 -5.18 18.41 -13.12
N SER A 349 -5.66 18.49 -11.86
CA SER A 349 -6.36 19.68 -11.40
C SER A 349 -5.42 20.88 -11.26
N ASP A 350 -5.93 22.05 -11.62
CA ASP A 350 -5.24 23.32 -11.41
C ASP A 350 -4.81 23.53 -9.96
N TYR A 351 -5.66 23.11 -9.03
CA TYR A 351 -5.38 23.23 -7.60
C TYR A 351 -4.12 22.43 -7.23
N PHE A 352 -4.03 21.16 -7.67
CA PHE A 352 -2.86 20.33 -7.43
C PHE A 352 -1.60 20.96 -8.04
N GLN A 353 -1.65 21.30 -9.33
CA GLN A 353 -0.49 21.82 -10.05
C GLN A 353 0.05 23.15 -9.47
N LYS A 354 -0.84 23.98 -8.89
CA LYS A 354 -0.45 25.28 -8.32
C LYS A 354 0.01 25.22 -6.86
N ASN A 355 -0.41 24.20 -6.10
CA ASN A 355 -0.17 24.14 -4.65
C ASN A 355 0.87 23.10 -4.23
N VAL A 356 1.20 22.11 -5.07
CA VAL A 356 2.31 21.21 -4.80
C VAL A 356 3.65 21.94 -4.95
N LYS A 357 4.53 21.78 -3.98
CA LYS A 357 5.87 22.39 -4.07
C LYS A 357 6.58 21.94 -5.37
N PRO A 358 7.20 22.84 -6.12
CA PRO A 358 7.83 22.50 -7.42
C PRO A 358 8.82 21.35 -7.36
N GLN A 359 9.61 21.26 -6.27
CA GLN A 359 10.57 20.17 -6.09
C GLN A 359 9.90 18.80 -5.88
N ILE A 360 8.75 18.75 -5.18
CA ILE A 360 7.97 17.51 -5.02
C ILE A 360 7.39 17.11 -6.37
N LEU A 361 6.80 18.07 -7.09
CA LEU A 361 6.20 17.82 -8.40
C LEU A 361 7.24 17.32 -9.43
N ALA A 362 8.44 17.91 -9.42
CA ALA A 362 9.56 17.46 -10.24
C ALA A 362 9.96 16.01 -9.91
N GLY A 363 10.13 15.70 -8.60
CA GLY A 363 10.44 14.36 -8.14
C GLY A 363 9.37 13.33 -8.52
N LEU A 364 8.07 13.68 -8.42
CA LEU A 364 6.96 12.81 -8.81
C LEU A 364 6.98 12.51 -10.33
N LYS A 365 7.26 13.51 -11.16
CA LYS A 365 7.42 13.34 -12.61
C LYS A 365 8.59 12.43 -12.98
N ASP A 366 9.66 12.48 -12.21
CA ASP A 366 10.89 11.69 -12.44
C ASP A 366 10.72 10.24 -11.93
N THR A 367 10.08 10.03 -10.77
CA THR A 367 9.98 8.69 -10.15
C THR A 367 8.83 7.84 -10.68
N THR A 368 7.68 8.44 -11.05
CA THR A 368 6.48 7.71 -11.45
C THR A 368 6.71 6.77 -12.65
N PRO A 369 7.42 7.18 -13.73
CA PRO A 369 7.64 6.30 -14.90
C PRO A 369 8.49 5.05 -14.60
N VAL A 370 9.31 5.07 -13.56
CA VAL A 370 10.19 3.95 -13.16
C VAL A 370 9.64 3.15 -11.98
N SER A 371 8.41 3.47 -11.58
CA SER A 371 7.74 2.82 -10.46
C SER A 371 7.19 1.45 -10.87
N LYS A 372 7.48 0.42 -10.07
CA LYS A 372 6.96 -0.93 -10.27
C LYS A 372 6.78 -1.66 -8.95
N LEU A 373 5.93 -2.69 -8.96
CA LEU A 373 5.80 -3.59 -7.83
C LEU A 373 7.12 -4.33 -7.62
N THR A 374 7.69 -4.26 -6.42
CA THR A 374 8.99 -4.86 -6.10
C THR A 374 8.87 -6.08 -5.19
N ILE A 375 7.70 -6.34 -4.63
CA ILE A 375 7.42 -7.55 -3.85
C ILE A 375 6.94 -8.70 -4.75
N TRP A 376 6.97 -9.91 -4.24
CA TRP A 376 6.45 -11.08 -4.91
C TRP A 376 4.92 -11.18 -4.75
N PRO A 377 4.11 -11.10 -5.83
CA PRO A 377 2.64 -11.11 -5.74
C PRO A 377 2.08 -12.54 -5.57
N SER A 378 2.57 -13.26 -4.56
CA SER A 378 2.14 -14.62 -4.22
C SER A 378 1.08 -14.59 -3.10
N PRO A 379 0.07 -15.49 -3.11
CA PRO A 379 -0.81 -15.68 -1.96
C PRO A 379 -0.08 -16.05 -0.66
N GLN A 380 1.08 -16.69 -0.76
CA GLN A 380 1.93 -17.08 0.38
C GLN A 380 2.87 -15.94 0.82
N TRP A 381 2.86 -14.81 0.12
CA TRP A 381 3.78 -13.71 0.39
C TRP A 381 3.81 -13.23 1.84
N PRO A 382 2.67 -13.08 2.57
CA PRO A 382 2.74 -12.64 3.96
C PRO A 382 3.64 -13.52 4.82
N ASP A 383 3.52 -14.84 4.73
CA ASP A 383 4.34 -15.78 5.51
C ASP A 383 5.79 -15.81 5.03
N ILE A 384 5.98 -15.84 3.72
CA ILE A 384 7.33 -15.85 3.09
C ILE A 384 8.06 -14.55 3.41
N GLY A 385 7.39 -13.40 3.22
CA GLY A 385 7.99 -12.09 3.44
C GLY A 385 8.30 -11.83 4.90
N ASP A 386 7.46 -12.27 5.83
CA ASP A 386 7.69 -12.12 7.25
C ASP A 386 8.86 -13.01 7.72
N ASN A 387 8.96 -14.26 7.25
CA ASN A 387 10.10 -15.14 7.51
C ASN A 387 11.41 -14.55 6.97
N LEU A 388 11.41 -14.10 5.72
CA LEU A 388 12.57 -13.43 5.12
C LEU A 388 12.92 -12.16 5.91
N GLY A 389 11.93 -11.42 6.40
CA GLY A 389 12.13 -10.23 7.22
C GLY A 389 12.89 -10.51 8.51
N VAL A 390 12.64 -11.65 9.16
CA VAL A 390 13.40 -12.11 10.33
C VAL A 390 14.86 -12.36 9.95
N ALA A 391 15.10 -13.13 8.89
CA ALA A 391 16.45 -13.44 8.43
C ALA A 391 17.26 -12.18 8.08
N LEU A 392 16.61 -11.20 7.42
CA LEU A 392 17.24 -9.92 7.09
C LEU A 392 17.55 -9.08 8.33
N GLU A 393 16.62 -8.97 9.30
CA GLU A 393 16.89 -8.22 10.54
C GLU A 393 18.07 -8.81 11.33
N GLU A 394 18.16 -10.14 11.41
CA GLU A 394 19.29 -10.80 12.05
C GLU A 394 20.63 -10.47 11.38
N VAL A 395 20.65 -10.38 10.05
CA VAL A 395 21.82 -9.94 9.30
C VAL A 395 22.13 -8.47 9.56
N PHE A 396 21.13 -7.58 9.54
CA PHE A 396 21.32 -6.13 9.68
C PHE A 396 21.77 -5.75 11.10
N THR A 397 21.31 -6.48 12.11
CA THR A 397 21.75 -6.32 13.50
C THR A 397 23.09 -6.99 13.79
N GLY A 398 23.61 -7.82 12.89
CA GLY A 398 24.84 -8.59 13.03
C GLY A 398 24.72 -9.84 13.90
N THR A 399 23.49 -10.23 14.28
CA THR A 399 23.19 -11.47 15.01
C THR A 399 23.49 -12.69 14.12
N GLN A 400 23.16 -12.62 12.83
CA GLN A 400 23.55 -13.58 11.80
C GLN A 400 24.63 -12.98 10.90
N LYS A 401 25.78 -13.66 10.77
CA LYS A 401 26.91 -13.21 9.95
C LYS A 401 27.02 -13.94 8.61
N ASP A 402 26.45 -15.14 8.52
CA ASP A 402 26.46 -15.96 7.31
C ASP A 402 25.22 -15.61 6.46
N ILE A 403 25.36 -14.60 5.60
CA ILE A 403 24.28 -14.11 4.73
C ILE A 403 23.78 -15.22 3.75
N PRO A 404 24.66 -15.97 3.06
CA PRO A 404 24.20 -17.09 2.24
C PRO A 404 23.32 -18.09 2.99
N ARG A 405 23.72 -18.46 4.21
CA ARG A 405 22.95 -19.36 5.06
C ARG A 405 21.58 -18.77 5.39
N ALA A 406 21.51 -17.50 5.86
CA ALA A 406 20.26 -16.84 6.20
C ALA A 406 19.27 -16.82 5.04
N LEU A 407 19.74 -16.45 3.84
CA LEU A 407 18.90 -16.41 2.65
C LEU A 407 18.50 -17.80 2.15
N ASN A 408 19.37 -18.82 2.29
CA ASN A 408 19.04 -20.20 1.93
C ASN A 408 17.95 -20.78 2.83
N GLU A 409 18.04 -20.56 4.14
CA GLU A 409 17.03 -20.98 5.11
C GLU A 409 15.67 -20.31 4.82
N ALA A 410 15.66 -19.02 4.52
CA ALA A 410 14.45 -18.29 4.13
C ALA A 410 13.87 -18.79 2.79
N ALA A 411 14.71 -19.11 1.81
CA ALA A 411 14.27 -19.66 0.52
C ALA A 411 13.70 -21.07 0.66
N GLN A 412 14.28 -21.90 1.54
CA GLN A 412 13.74 -23.23 1.85
C GLN A 412 12.37 -23.11 2.51
N TYR A 413 12.20 -22.22 3.48
CA TYR A 413 10.89 -21.91 4.08
C TYR A 413 9.85 -21.51 3.02
N ALA A 414 10.24 -20.66 2.07
CA ALA A 414 9.34 -20.24 0.99
C ALA A 414 8.94 -21.42 0.10
N GLN A 415 9.88 -22.32 -0.22
CA GLN A 415 9.63 -23.54 -0.97
C GLN A 415 8.60 -24.42 -0.26
N ASP A 416 8.78 -24.67 1.03
CA ASP A 416 7.89 -25.49 1.85
C ASP A 416 6.49 -24.88 1.93
N ALA A 417 6.39 -23.54 2.12
CA ALA A 417 5.10 -22.83 2.14
C ALA A 417 4.34 -22.96 0.82
N MET A 418 5.05 -22.87 -0.32
CA MET A 418 4.44 -23.04 -1.64
C MET A 418 3.97 -24.49 -1.91
N GLU A 419 4.71 -25.47 -1.43
CA GLU A 419 4.36 -26.91 -1.58
C GLU A 419 3.14 -27.27 -0.73
N HIS A 420 3.05 -26.77 0.49
CA HIS A 420 1.88 -26.98 1.35
C HIS A 420 0.61 -26.37 0.76
N ALA A 421 0.71 -25.23 0.10
CA ALA A 421 -0.43 -24.57 -0.55
C ALA A 421 -0.94 -25.30 -1.82
N ARG A 422 -0.19 -26.25 -2.36
CA ARG A 422 -0.59 -27.06 -3.54
C ARG A 422 -1.32 -28.36 -3.16
N LYS A 423 -1.22 -28.79 -1.91
CA LYS A 423 -1.92 -29.96 -1.33
C LYS A 423 -3.29 -29.58 -0.78
#